data_f0f9b309f27b29bf7fb2ee25d3fc90c8
#
_entry.id   f0f9b309f27b29bf7fb2ee25d3fc90c8
#
_cell.length_a   1.000
_cell.length_b   1.000
_cell.length_c   1.000
_cell.angle_alpha   90.00
_cell.angle_beta   90.00
_cell.angle_gamma   90.00
#
_symmetry.space_group_name_H-M   'P 1'
#
loop_
_entity.id
_entity.type
_entity.pdbx_description
1 polymer ?
#
loop_
_entity_poly.entity_id
_entity_poly.type
_entity_poly.pdbx_seq_one_letter_code
_entity_poly.pdbx_strand_id
1 'polypeptide(L)'
;AALAALAVSAAVLALAGCSDGGGNKASPVSGTVDMTRMTADEVKTAIGAALDAGITEFKLTGEFAKIGIPARVSFSGTPPVGNPFYDSGVEKIDLTGVTDWPEVNVNGRVDDDFNFPPDDVRGLPARAFDGQKYDNGAFHYAYPALREVRLPAGVKALGCLAFFACQALSFVSCDGVEEVGVQALSGCPSLESVQLPEAVRIYNAAFMASGLTSLSLPETTRLGYSAFQHCDALIELRLTAAGNITLEMDSGATPFSPNFAKVCDLTLNADKHYSTGTAAPKAASADQWATNYYGDPLTWKSIAFE
;
A
#
# COMPACT_ATOMS: atom_id res chain seq x y z
N ALA A 1 -18.43 28.03 -20.93
CA ALA A 1 -17.35 27.08 -21.13
C ALA A 1 -15.98 27.77 -21.26
N ALA A 2 -15.88 28.86 -22.00
CA ALA A 2 -14.61 29.60 -22.19
C ALA A 2 -14.13 30.36 -20.93
N LEU A 3 -15.06 30.83 -20.08
CA LEU A 3 -14.72 31.53 -18.83
C LEU A 3 -14.21 30.57 -17.73
N ALA A 4 -14.67 29.31 -17.69
CA ALA A 4 -14.19 28.32 -16.74
C ALA A 4 -12.76 27.88 -17.06
N ALA A 5 -12.41 27.75 -18.35
CA ALA A 5 -11.06 27.41 -18.77
C ALA A 5 -10.05 28.50 -18.44
N LEU A 6 -10.44 29.80 -18.50
CA LEU A 6 -9.57 30.92 -18.11
C LEU A 6 -9.34 30.99 -16.58
N ALA A 7 -10.32 30.62 -15.76
CA ALA A 7 -10.19 30.58 -14.31
C ALA A 7 -9.26 29.46 -13.84
N VAL A 8 -9.27 28.31 -14.52
CA VAL A 8 -8.41 27.18 -14.19
C VAL A 8 -6.94 27.47 -14.54
N SER A 9 -6.67 28.13 -15.68
CA SER A 9 -5.31 28.54 -16.00
C SER A 9 -4.77 29.61 -15.03
N ALA A 10 -5.63 30.47 -14.47
CA ALA A 10 -5.25 31.46 -13.46
C ALA A 10 -5.01 30.81 -12.06
N ALA A 11 -5.75 29.74 -11.69
CA ALA A 11 -5.57 29.05 -10.43
C ALA A 11 -4.27 28.22 -10.42
N VAL A 12 -3.93 27.56 -11.51
CA VAL A 12 -2.66 26.86 -11.68
C VAL A 12 -1.47 27.83 -11.72
N LEU A 13 -1.67 29.08 -12.22
CA LEU A 13 -0.67 30.14 -12.20
C LEU A 13 -0.54 30.85 -10.83
N ALA A 14 -1.59 30.83 -9.97
CA ALA A 14 -1.57 31.49 -8.66
C ALA A 14 -0.89 30.64 -7.57
N LEU A 15 -0.62 29.37 -7.81
CA LEU A 15 0.09 28.48 -6.88
C LEU A 15 1.62 28.53 -7.03
N ALA A 16 2.15 29.24 -8.02
CA ALA A 16 3.56 29.56 -8.13
C ALA A 16 3.85 30.83 -7.32
N GLY A 17 4.44 30.64 -6.12
CA GLY A 17 4.68 31.65 -5.11
C GLY A 17 5.21 32.97 -5.63
N CYS A 18 4.76 34.05 -5.02
CA CYS A 18 5.29 35.38 -5.16
C CYS A 18 6.80 35.45 -4.93
N SER A 19 7.56 35.76 -5.99
CA SER A 19 8.82 36.49 -5.84
C SER A 19 9.00 37.42 -7.04
N ASP A 20 9.36 38.63 -6.72
CA ASP A 20 9.48 39.82 -7.54
C ASP A 20 10.17 39.72 -8.91
N GLY A 21 9.64 40.50 -9.85
CA GLY A 21 10.45 41.27 -10.81
C GLY A 21 10.84 40.63 -12.11
N GLY A 22 10.07 40.89 -13.18
CA GLY A 22 10.63 41.15 -14.50
C GLY A 22 10.88 39.95 -15.41
N GLY A 23 9.99 39.73 -16.36
CA GLY A 23 10.24 38.90 -17.52
C GLY A 23 9.23 37.74 -17.66
N ASN A 24 8.43 37.86 -18.68
CA ASN A 24 7.36 36.94 -19.08
C ASN A 24 7.92 35.52 -19.41
N LYS A 25 8.24 34.73 -18.39
CA LYS A 25 8.39 33.27 -18.50
C LYS A 25 7.25 32.68 -17.69
N ALA A 26 6.35 31.96 -18.37
CA ALA A 26 5.40 31.10 -17.70
C ALA A 26 6.17 30.26 -16.66
N SER A 27 5.81 30.39 -15.38
CA SER A 27 6.40 29.56 -14.33
C SER A 27 6.15 28.09 -14.68
N PRO A 28 7.11 27.18 -14.50
CA PRO A 28 6.91 25.77 -14.80
C PRO A 28 5.70 25.28 -13.98
N VAL A 29 4.79 24.56 -14.65
CA VAL A 29 3.68 23.88 -13.97
C VAL A 29 4.29 22.94 -12.94
N SER A 30 3.99 23.20 -11.67
CA SER A 30 4.52 22.41 -10.55
C SER A 30 3.53 21.30 -10.19
N GLY A 31 4.01 20.09 -9.93
CA GLY A 31 3.21 19.02 -9.33
C GLY A 31 2.81 19.26 -7.87
N THR A 32 3.11 20.43 -7.30
CA THR A 32 2.70 20.79 -5.94
C THR A 32 1.29 21.37 -5.94
N VAL A 33 0.37 20.72 -5.21
CA VAL A 33 -1.03 21.15 -5.08
C VAL A 33 -1.37 21.36 -3.61
N ASP A 34 -1.57 22.62 -3.23
CA ASP A 34 -2.10 23.01 -1.93
C ASP A 34 -3.64 23.03 -1.99
N MET A 35 -4.25 22.00 -1.42
CA MET A 35 -5.69 21.79 -1.45
C MET A 35 -6.46 22.57 -0.41
N THR A 36 -5.80 23.34 0.47
CA THR A 36 -6.40 23.97 1.66
C THR A 36 -7.61 24.83 1.33
N ARG A 37 -7.54 25.56 0.19
CA ARG A 37 -8.60 26.48 -0.26
C ARG A 37 -9.33 26.01 -1.51
N MET A 38 -9.09 24.78 -1.95
CA MET A 38 -9.67 24.20 -3.16
C MET A 38 -10.84 23.27 -2.82
N THR A 39 -11.80 23.18 -3.70
CA THR A 39 -12.80 22.11 -3.72
C THR A 39 -12.18 20.83 -4.32
N ALA A 40 -12.83 19.67 -4.13
CA ALA A 40 -12.35 18.41 -4.72
C ALA A 40 -12.31 18.46 -6.27
N ASP A 41 -13.27 19.13 -6.91
CA ASP A 41 -13.31 19.29 -8.36
C ASP A 41 -12.17 20.19 -8.87
N GLU A 42 -11.82 21.23 -8.13
CA GLU A 42 -10.66 22.08 -8.45
C GLU A 42 -9.34 21.32 -8.30
N VAL A 43 -9.21 20.50 -7.26
CA VAL A 43 -8.03 19.63 -7.05
C VAL A 43 -7.90 18.64 -8.22
N LYS A 44 -8.99 17.94 -8.55
CA LYS A 44 -9.02 17.00 -9.67
C LYS A 44 -8.63 17.67 -11.00
N THR A 45 -9.16 18.88 -11.23
CA THR A 45 -8.86 19.66 -12.43
C THR A 45 -7.40 20.09 -12.48
N ALA A 46 -6.83 20.52 -11.33
CA ALA A 46 -5.43 20.95 -11.25
C ALA A 46 -4.47 19.77 -11.48
N ILE A 47 -4.75 18.59 -10.89
CA ILE A 47 -3.96 17.38 -11.10
C ILE A 47 -4.05 16.94 -12.58
N GLY A 48 -5.25 16.91 -13.17
CA GLY A 48 -5.44 16.55 -14.58
C GLY A 48 -4.66 17.48 -15.52
N ALA A 49 -4.76 18.80 -15.32
CA ALA A 49 -4.01 19.76 -16.11
C ALA A 49 -2.48 19.61 -15.99
N ALA A 50 -1.98 19.26 -14.81
CA ALA A 50 -0.57 19.00 -14.58
C ALA A 50 -0.11 17.70 -15.29
N LEU A 51 -0.91 16.63 -15.23
CA LEU A 51 -0.65 15.39 -15.96
C LEU A 51 -0.64 15.63 -17.47
N ASP A 52 -1.61 16.39 -18.01
CA ASP A 52 -1.67 16.78 -19.43
C ASP A 52 -0.45 17.61 -19.86
N ALA A 53 0.14 18.36 -18.93
CA ALA A 53 1.39 19.10 -19.15
C ALA A 53 2.65 18.23 -19.01
N GLY A 54 2.50 16.92 -18.75
CA GLY A 54 3.60 15.98 -18.63
C GLY A 54 4.26 15.95 -17.24
N ILE A 55 3.61 16.49 -16.20
CA ILE A 55 4.08 16.38 -14.83
C ILE A 55 3.77 14.96 -14.32
N THR A 56 4.78 14.27 -13.80
CA THR A 56 4.67 12.88 -13.32
C THR A 56 4.93 12.75 -11.81
N GLU A 57 5.38 13.83 -11.16
CA GLU A 57 5.68 13.86 -9.72
C GLU A 57 4.80 14.89 -9.02
N PHE A 58 4.09 14.45 -7.99
CA PHE A 58 3.12 15.28 -7.27
C PHE A 58 3.43 15.34 -5.76
N LYS A 59 3.19 16.53 -5.20
CA LYS A 59 3.16 16.76 -3.76
C LYS A 59 1.84 17.40 -3.38
N LEU A 60 1.06 16.75 -2.51
CA LEU A 60 -0.23 17.24 -2.07
C LEU A 60 -0.19 17.65 -0.60
N THR A 61 -0.92 18.74 -0.27
CA THR A 61 -1.10 19.20 1.11
C THR A 61 -2.57 19.57 1.34
N GLY A 62 -3.07 19.31 2.55
CA GLY A 62 -4.47 19.58 2.94
C GLY A 62 -5.26 18.31 3.25
N GLU A 63 -6.58 18.38 3.24
CA GLU A 63 -7.47 17.30 3.65
C GLU A 63 -7.55 16.17 2.61
N PHE A 64 -7.46 14.91 3.06
CA PHE A 64 -7.53 13.73 2.19
C PHE A 64 -8.77 13.70 1.31
N ALA A 65 -9.94 14.07 1.85
CA ALA A 65 -11.21 14.03 1.12
C ALA A 65 -11.20 14.86 -0.18
N LYS A 66 -10.32 15.86 -0.28
CA LYS A 66 -10.19 16.73 -1.46
C LYS A 66 -9.44 16.08 -2.63
N ILE A 67 -8.68 15.01 -2.38
CA ILE A 67 -7.96 14.30 -3.45
C ILE A 67 -8.95 13.62 -4.39
N GLY A 68 -10.11 13.20 -3.88
CA GLY A 68 -11.12 12.47 -4.67
C GLY A 68 -10.89 10.96 -4.71
N ILE A 69 -9.94 10.41 -3.94
CA ILE A 69 -9.83 8.98 -3.72
C ILE A 69 -10.96 8.56 -2.78
N PRO A 70 -11.89 7.67 -3.21
CA PRO A 70 -13.02 7.28 -2.37
C PRO A 70 -12.57 6.56 -1.10
N ALA A 71 -13.15 6.92 0.05
CA ALA A 71 -12.92 6.20 1.31
C ALA A 71 -13.58 4.80 1.31
N ARG A 72 -14.62 4.62 0.49
CA ARG A 72 -15.32 3.34 0.29
C ARG A 72 -15.33 2.97 -1.17
N VAL A 73 -15.00 1.74 -1.48
CA VAL A 73 -15.00 1.20 -2.85
C VAL A 73 -15.69 -0.15 -2.87
N SER A 74 -16.34 -0.46 -4.01
CA SER A 74 -16.92 -1.78 -4.23
C SER A 74 -15.84 -2.84 -4.47
N PHE A 75 -16.07 -4.04 -3.98
CA PHE A 75 -15.26 -5.21 -4.28
C PHE A 75 -15.41 -5.63 -5.76
N SER A 76 -16.64 -5.58 -6.26
CA SER A 76 -16.97 -5.95 -7.64
C SER A 76 -16.99 -4.71 -8.51
N GLY A 77 -16.03 -4.52 -9.37
CA GLY A 77 -16.13 -3.47 -10.37
C GLY A 77 -14.85 -2.78 -10.74
N THR A 78 -15.01 -1.79 -11.60
CA THR A 78 -13.97 -0.85 -12.01
C THR A 78 -13.29 -0.23 -10.79
N PRO A 79 -11.98 0.01 -10.86
CA PRO A 79 -11.21 0.73 -9.84
C PRO A 79 -11.90 2.04 -9.45
N PRO A 80 -11.53 2.63 -8.30
CA PRO A 80 -12.25 3.75 -7.72
C PRO A 80 -12.40 4.90 -8.71
N VAL A 81 -13.63 5.07 -9.21
CA VAL A 81 -13.99 6.24 -10.01
C VAL A 81 -13.81 7.47 -9.12
N GLY A 82 -12.85 8.31 -9.46
CA GLY A 82 -12.60 9.55 -8.71
C GLY A 82 -11.13 9.81 -8.41
N ASN A 83 -10.28 8.78 -8.30
CA ASN A 83 -8.85 9.00 -8.13
C ASN A 83 -8.27 9.75 -9.35
N PRO A 84 -7.75 10.98 -9.18
CA PRO A 84 -7.29 11.79 -10.31
C PRO A 84 -6.03 11.23 -10.98
N PHE A 85 -5.34 10.30 -10.33
CA PHE A 85 -4.13 9.65 -10.85
C PHE A 85 -4.43 8.34 -11.59
N TYR A 86 -5.68 7.88 -11.57
CA TYR A 86 -6.06 6.64 -12.22
C TYR A 86 -5.84 6.71 -13.73
N ASP A 87 -5.22 5.67 -14.29
CA ASP A 87 -4.92 5.55 -15.73
C ASP A 87 -4.03 6.69 -16.24
N SER A 88 -3.07 7.12 -15.44
CA SER A 88 -2.16 8.22 -15.76
C SER A 88 -0.69 7.77 -15.76
N GLY A 89 0.17 8.64 -16.28
CA GLY A 89 1.62 8.45 -16.26
C GLY A 89 2.29 8.93 -14.97
N VAL A 90 1.55 9.05 -13.85
CA VAL A 90 2.13 9.45 -12.57
C VAL A 90 3.23 8.49 -12.12
N GLU A 91 4.36 9.05 -11.70
CA GLU A 91 5.50 8.28 -11.21
C GLU A 91 5.70 8.38 -9.71
N LYS A 92 5.45 9.57 -9.12
CA LYS A 92 5.62 9.81 -7.69
C LYS A 92 4.49 10.63 -7.11
N ILE A 93 4.07 10.24 -5.89
CA ILE A 93 3.03 10.94 -5.13
C ILE A 93 3.53 11.12 -3.69
N ASP A 94 3.74 12.36 -3.28
CA ASP A 94 4.06 12.77 -1.90
C ASP A 94 2.79 13.26 -1.21
N LEU A 95 2.29 12.48 -0.26
CA LEU A 95 1.11 12.77 0.57
C LEU A 95 1.49 13.15 2.00
N THR A 96 2.77 13.43 2.29
CA THR A 96 3.24 13.70 3.65
C THR A 96 2.61 14.95 4.28
N GLY A 97 2.08 15.86 3.45
CA GLY A 97 1.33 17.04 3.89
C GLY A 97 -0.19 16.84 3.95
N VAL A 98 -0.69 15.63 3.75
CA VAL A 98 -2.13 15.32 3.75
C VAL A 98 -2.61 14.93 5.14
N THR A 99 -3.74 15.51 5.55
CA THR A 99 -4.40 15.30 6.85
C THR A 99 -5.77 14.65 6.70
N ASP A 100 -6.43 14.38 7.82
CA ASP A 100 -7.82 13.90 7.90
C ASP A 100 -8.08 12.59 7.14
N TRP A 101 -7.16 11.64 7.33
CA TRP A 101 -7.25 10.31 6.75
C TRP A 101 -8.51 9.58 7.22
N PRO A 102 -9.24 8.90 6.30
CA PRO A 102 -10.48 8.20 6.63
C PRO A 102 -10.21 6.90 7.40
N GLU A 103 -11.27 6.37 8.00
CA GLU A 103 -11.32 4.97 8.44
C GLU A 103 -11.36 4.05 7.23
N VAL A 104 -10.59 2.96 7.29
CA VAL A 104 -10.36 2.09 6.13
C VAL A 104 -10.62 0.63 6.43
N ASN A 105 -10.92 -0.15 5.41
CA ASN A 105 -11.02 -1.60 5.52
C ASN A 105 -9.65 -2.25 5.34
N VAL A 106 -9.24 -3.07 6.29
CA VAL A 106 -7.97 -3.82 6.26
C VAL A 106 -8.19 -5.33 6.23
N ASN A 107 -9.33 -5.83 6.69
CA ASN A 107 -9.58 -7.26 6.88
C ASN A 107 -10.18 -7.97 5.65
N GLY A 108 -10.53 -7.23 4.60
CA GLY A 108 -11.08 -7.77 3.35
C GLY A 108 -12.54 -8.18 3.41
N ARG A 109 -13.25 -7.97 4.53
CA ARG A 109 -14.69 -8.25 4.58
C ARG A 109 -15.45 -7.25 3.71
N VAL A 110 -16.46 -7.74 3.02
CA VAL A 110 -17.40 -6.93 2.25
C VAL A 110 -18.77 -6.96 2.92
N ASP A 111 -19.52 -5.89 2.77
CA ASP A 111 -20.93 -5.82 3.18
C ASP A 111 -21.86 -6.47 2.14
N ASP A 112 -23.18 -6.46 2.40
CA ASP A 112 -24.19 -7.06 1.52
C ASP A 112 -24.26 -6.39 0.14
N ASP A 113 -23.76 -5.16 0.01
CA ASP A 113 -23.65 -4.41 -1.24
C ASP A 113 -22.29 -4.58 -1.94
N PHE A 114 -21.46 -5.53 -1.46
CA PHE A 114 -20.11 -5.79 -1.96
C PHE A 114 -19.16 -4.58 -1.85
N ASN A 115 -19.36 -3.71 -0.86
CA ASN A 115 -18.41 -2.67 -0.51
C ASN A 115 -17.49 -3.14 0.63
N PHE A 116 -16.33 -2.51 0.75
CA PHE A 116 -15.45 -2.68 1.89
C PHE A 116 -15.89 -1.75 3.04
N PRO A 117 -16.61 -2.24 4.07
CA PRO A 117 -16.91 -1.42 5.24
C PRO A 117 -15.61 -1.08 5.99
N PRO A 118 -15.47 0.13 6.54
CA PRO A 118 -14.27 0.49 7.28
C PRO A 118 -14.15 -0.31 8.58
N ASP A 119 -12.90 -0.57 8.97
CA ASP A 119 -12.52 -0.96 10.33
C ASP A 119 -12.21 0.32 11.14
N ASP A 120 -12.05 0.22 12.46
CA ASP A 120 -11.77 1.37 13.34
C ASP A 120 -10.29 1.82 13.25
N VAL A 121 -9.73 1.86 12.05
CA VAL A 121 -8.34 2.27 11.80
C VAL A 121 -8.25 3.27 10.64
N ARG A 122 -7.48 4.34 10.84
CA ARG A 122 -7.31 5.39 9.83
C ARG A 122 -6.13 5.12 8.92
N GLY A 123 -6.31 5.36 7.61
CA GLY A 123 -5.22 5.08 6.69
C GLY A 123 -5.53 5.33 5.22
N LEU A 124 -4.72 4.73 4.37
CA LEU A 124 -4.92 4.74 2.93
C LEU A 124 -6.09 3.82 2.57
N PRO A 125 -7.13 4.31 1.89
CA PRO A 125 -8.33 3.53 1.60
C PRO A 125 -8.07 2.23 0.82
N ALA A 126 -9.01 1.30 0.94
CA ALA A 126 -9.04 0.11 0.10
C ALA A 126 -9.02 0.49 -1.38
N ARG A 127 -8.21 -0.22 -2.18
CA ARG A 127 -8.04 -0.02 -3.62
C ARG A 127 -7.60 1.38 -4.05
N ALA A 128 -7.01 2.20 -3.14
CA ALA A 128 -6.63 3.59 -3.45
C ALA A 128 -5.76 3.71 -4.72
N PHE A 129 -4.82 2.80 -4.88
CA PHE A 129 -3.95 2.67 -6.07
C PHE A 129 -3.98 1.23 -6.61
N ASP A 130 -5.17 0.61 -6.66
CA ASP A 130 -5.33 -0.71 -7.26
C ASP A 130 -4.92 -0.67 -8.74
N GLY A 131 -3.84 -1.37 -9.04
CA GLY A 131 -3.21 -1.35 -10.35
C GLY A 131 -3.98 -2.10 -11.44
N GLN A 132 -5.11 -2.74 -11.13
CA GLN A 132 -5.90 -3.45 -12.11
C GLN A 132 -6.84 -2.53 -12.87
N LYS A 133 -6.83 -2.67 -14.18
CA LYS A 133 -7.81 -2.05 -15.08
C LYS A 133 -8.33 -3.09 -16.06
N TYR A 134 -9.63 -3.17 -16.21
CA TYR A 134 -10.29 -3.96 -17.26
C TYR A 134 -10.96 -3.01 -18.25
N ASP A 135 -10.55 -3.07 -19.50
CA ASP A 135 -11.14 -2.30 -20.58
C ASP A 135 -11.46 -3.22 -21.75
N ASN A 136 -12.71 -3.21 -22.20
CA ASN A 136 -13.22 -4.04 -23.31
C ASN A 136 -12.85 -5.53 -23.19
N GLY A 137 -12.81 -6.07 -21.96
CA GLY A 137 -12.45 -7.46 -21.70
C GLY A 137 -10.95 -7.76 -21.68
N ALA A 138 -10.09 -6.75 -21.88
CA ALA A 138 -8.64 -6.88 -21.76
C ALA A 138 -8.17 -6.35 -20.39
N PHE A 139 -7.15 -7.01 -19.83
CA PHE A 139 -6.49 -6.57 -18.59
C PHE A 139 -5.39 -5.57 -18.92
N HIS A 140 -5.33 -4.47 -18.19
CA HIS A 140 -4.29 -3.45 -18.25
C HIS A 140 -3.85 -3.03 -16.85
N TYR A 141 -2.70 -2.38 -16.74
CA TYR A 141 -2.24 -1.77 -15.50
C TYR A 141 -2.67 -0.30 -15.44
N ALA A 142 -3.39 0.07 -14.36
CA ALA A 142 -3.89 1.43 -14.16
C ALA A 142 -2.79 2.43 -13.75
N TYR A 143 -1.70 1.94 -13.15
CA TYR A 143 -0.58 2.76 -12.69
C TYR A 143 0.76 2.20 -13.23
N PRO A 144 0.97 2.22 -14.55
CA PRO A 144 2.12 1.55 -15.16
C PRO A 144 3.47 2.19 -14.81
N ALA A 145 3.48 3.45 -14.38
CA ALA A 145 4.69 4.21 -14.07
C ALA A 145 4.84 4.55 -12.58
N LEU A 146 3.83 4.29 -11.73
CA LEU A 146 3.86 4.64 -10.31
C LEU A 146 4.93 3.83 -9.57
N ARG A 147 6.00 4.51 -9.17
CA ARG A 147 7.17 3.91 -8.50
C ARG A 147 7.37 4.34 -7.05
N GLU A 148 6.80 5.49 -6.65
CA GLU A 148 7.01 6.03 -5.31
C GLU A 148 5.74 6.66 -4.75
N VAL A 149 5.35 6.26 -3.52
CA VAL A 149 4.31 6.92 -2.74
C VAL A 149 4.84 7.20 -1.34
N ARG A 150 4.73 8.45 -0.90
CA ARG A 150 5.10 8.88 0.45
C ARG A 150 3.85 9.19 1.27
N LEU A 151 3.69 8.46 2.37
CA LEU A 151 2.60 8.64 3.34
C LEU A 151 3.13 9.35 4.59
N PRO A 152 2.31 10.18 5.28
CA PRO A 152 2.70 10.73 6.57
C PRO A 152 2.67 9.65 7.67
N ALA A 153 3.44 9.84 8.73
CA ALA A 153 3.47 8.92 9.88
C ALA A 153 2.10 8.76 10.60
N GLY A 154 1.14 9.65 10.32
CA GLY A 154 -0.23 9.54 10.84
C GLY A 154 -1.11 8.51 10.13
N VAL A 155 -0.67 7.93 9.02
CA VAL A 155 -1.34 6.82 8.34
C VAL A 155 -1.05 5.54 9.11
N LYS A 156 -2.08 4.97 9.74
CA LYS A 156 -1.96 3.78 10.59
C LYS A 156 -2.26 2.48 9.86
N ALA A 157 -2.87 2.56 8.66
CA ALA A 157 -3.19 1.37 7.89
C ALA A 157 -3.03 1.56 6.39
N LEU A 158 -2.65 0.48 5.70
CA LEU A 158 -2.87 0.31 4.27
C LEU A 158 -4.15 -0.53 4.09
N GLY A 159 -5.16 0.05 3.48
CA GLY A 159 -6.44 -0.65 3.21
C GLY A 159 -6.27 -1.84 2.27
N CYS A 160 -7.31 -2.67 2.19
CA CYS A 160 -7.33 -3.84 1.30
C CYS A 160 -7.02 -3.44 -0.14
N LEU A 161 -6.13 -4.18 -0.82
CA LEU A 161 -5.78 -3.94 -2.22
C LEU A 161 -5.22 -2.53 -2.50
N ALA A 162 -4.73 -1.79 -1.48
CA ALA A 162 -4.37 -0.38 -1.62
C ALA A 162 -3.37 -0.10 -2.76
N PHE A 163 -2.41 -1.00 -2.99
CA PHE A 163 -1.42 -0.98 -4.07
C PHE A 163 -1.40 -2.28 -4.88
N PHE A 164 -2.53 -2.97 -4.92
CA PHE A 164 -2.60 -4.26 -5.61
C PHE A 164 -2.15 -4.13 -7.08
N ALA A 165 -1.28 -5.04 -7.53
CA ALA A 165 -0.78 -5.10 -8.91
C ALA A 165 -0.08 -3.83 -9.43
N CYS A 166 0.51 -3.00 -8.55
CA CYS A 166 1.33 -1.85 -8.92
C CYS A 166 2.72 -2.33 -9.40
N GLN A 167 2.85 -2.60 -10.70
CA GLN A 167 4.02 -3.27 -11.28
C GLN A 167 5.34 -2.50 -11.13
N ALA A 168 5.29 -1.17 -11.22
CA ALA A 168 6.48 -0.31 -11.14
C ALA A 168 6.78 0.19 -9.72
N LEU A 169 5.89 -0.09 -8.74
CA LEU A 169 6.03 0.42 -7.37
C LEU A 169 7.28 -0.17 -6.70
N SER A 170 8.23 0.68 -6.39
CA SER A 170 9.51 0.32 -5.77
C SER A 170 9.68 0.89 -4.37
N PHE A 171 8.87 1.89 -3.99
CA PHE A 171 8.94 2.53 -2.68
C PHE A 171 7.58 3.00 -2.18
N VAL A 172 7.27 2.63 -0.94
CA VAL A 172 6.17 3.20 -0.13
C VAL A 172 6.73 3.51 1.26
N SER A 173 6.53 4.75 1.74
CA SER A 173 6.84 5.04 3.15
C SER A 173 5.71 4.55 4.04
N CYS A 174 6.04 3.72 5.02
CA CYS A 174 5.08 3.08 5.93
C CYS A 174 5.48 3.23 7.40
N ASP A 175 6.21 4.29 7.75
CA ASP A 175 6.83 4.45 9.07
C ASP A 175 5.83 4.40 10.24
N GLY A 176 4.59 4.85 10.03
CA GLY A 176 3.54 4.84 11.04
C GLY A 176 2.51 3.72 10.88
N VAL A 177 2.66 2.84 9.87
CA VAL A 177 1.67 1.82 9.54
C VAL A 177 1.71 0.68 10.55
N GLU A 178 0.59 0.45 11.23
CA GLU A 178 0.37 -0.62 12.21
C GLU A 178 -0.33 -1.84 11.59
N GLU A 179 -1.16 -1.61 10.56
CA GLU A 179 -1.93 -2.66 9.90
C GLU A 179 -1.74 -2.65 8.38
N VAL A 180 -1.28 -3.76 7.81
CA VAL A 180 -1.16 -3.96 6.36
C VAL A 180 -2.28 -4.86 5.89
N GLY A 181 -3.27 -4.28 5.21
CA GLY A 181 -4.52 -4.92 4.82
C GLY A 181 -4.39 -6.08 3.83
N VAL A 182 -5.50 -6.79 3.63
CA VAL A 182 -5.58 -7.93 2.70
C VAL A 182 -5.11 -7.51 1.31
N GLN A 183 -4.11 -8.22 0.79
CA GLN A 183 -3.52 -7.97 -0.54
C GLN A 183 -3.02 -6.53 -0.78
N ALA A 184 -2.74 -5.76 0.28
CA ALA A 184 -2.42 -4.32 0.16
C ALA A 184 -1.21 -4.04 -0.73
N LEU A 185 -0.19 -4.88 -0.73
CA LEU A 185 1.04 -4.78 -1.53
C LEU A 185 1.27 -6.04 -2.40
N SER A 186 0.19 -6.78 -2.68
CA SER A 186 0.25 -7.99 -3.50
C SER A 186 0.46 -7.65 -4.98
N GLY A 187 1.27 -8.44 -5.67
CA GLY A 187 1.55 -8.25 -7.10
C GLY A 187 2.39 -7.01 -7.42
N CYS A 188 3.28 -6.60 -6.50
CA CYS A 188 4.23 -5.48 -6.67
C CYS A 188 5.66 -6.02 -6.91
N PRO A 189 5.99 -6.54 -8.09
CA PRO A 189 7.26 -7.23 -8.34
C PRO A 189 8.50 -6.32 -8.27
N SER A 190 8.32 -5.00 -8.40
CA SER A 190 9.40 -4.02 -8.27
C SER A 190 9.65 -3.55 -6.81
N LEU A 191 8.79 -3.96 -5.86
CA LEU A 191 8.93 -3.59 -4.45
C LEU A 191 9.95 -4.52 -3.77
N GLU A 192 11.23 -4.15 -3.79
CA GLU A 192 12.33 -4.94 -3.24
C GLU A 192 12.47 -4.82 -1.72
N SER A 193 12.00 -3.71 -1.15
CA SER A 193 12.01 -3.47 0.29
C SER A 193 10.87 -2.55 0.73
N VAL A 194 10.42 -2.72 1.97
CA VAL A 194 9.49 -1.81 2.65
C VAL A 194 9.86 -1.72 4.12
N GLN A 195 9.79 -0.50 4.70
CA GLN A 195 10.02 -0.29 6.12
C GLN A 195 8.68 -0.31 6.87
N LEU A 196 8.55 -1.20 7.82
CA LEU A 196 7.34 -1.41 8.62
C LEU A 196 7.67 -1.53 10.11
N PRO A 197 8.32 -0.51 10.71
CA PRO A 197 8.81 -0.60 12.09
C PRO A 197 7.69 -0.75 13.13
N GLU A 198 6.48 -0.27 12.82
CA GLU A 198 5.33 -0.26 13.73
C GLU A 198 4.25 -1.30 13.37
N ALA A 199 4.47 -2.12 12.35
CA ALA A 199 3.44 -3.05 11.87
C ALA A 199 3.17 -4.17 12.88
N VAL A 200 1.97 -4.17 13.44
CA VAL A 200 1.49 -5.17 14.42
C VAL A 200 0.78 -6.31 13.72
N ARG A 201 0.05 -6.02 12.64
CA ARG A 201 -0.75 -7.00 11.92
C ARG A 201 -0.52 -6.94 10.41
N ILE A 202 -0.16 -8.08 9.85
CA ILE A 202 -0.08 -8.32 8.42
C ILE A 202 -1.25 -9.23 8.04
N TYR A 203 -2.15 -8.76 7.19
CA TYR A 203 -3.33 -9.52 6.77
C TYR A 203 -3.02 -10.49 5.62
N ASN A 204 -4.05 -11.23 5.22
CA ASN A 204 -3.94 -12.32 4.24
C ASN A 204 -3.40 -11.83 2.90
N ALA A 205 -2.43 -12.56 2.35
CA ALA A 205 -1.81 -12.28 1.06
C ALA A 205 -1.23 -10.86 0.91
N ALA A 206 -0.94 -10.15 2.01
CA ALA A 206 -0.57 -8.72 1.99
C ALA A 206 0.62 -8.41 1.07
N PHE A 207 1.60 -9.29 0.97
CA PHE A 207 2.79 -9.17 0.10
C PHE A 207 2.86 -10.26 -0.98
N MET A 208 1.77 -10.98 -1.22
CA MET A 208 1.78 -12.09 -2.17
C MET A 208 2.33 -11.63 -3.53
N ALA A 209 3.28 -12.39 -4.09
CA ALA A 209 3.92 -12.09 -5.37
C ALA A 209 4.59 -10.70 -5.44
N SER A 210 5.09 -10.18 -4.32
CA SER A 210 5.94 -8.99 -4.29
C SER A 210 7.40 -9.34 -4.56
N GLY A 211 8.19 -8.35 -4.97
CA GLY A 211 9.61 -8.49 -5.23
C GLY A 211 10.52 -8.37 -4.01
N LEU A 212 9.96 -8.42 -2.78
CA LEU A 212 10.71 -8.25 -1.55
C LEU A 212 11.91 -9.20 -1.47
N THR A 213 13.08 -8.63 -1.17
CA THR A 213 14.32 -9.39 -0.94
C THR A 213 14.64 -9.55 0.53
N SER A 214 14.24 -8.58 1.35
CA SER A 214 14.35 -8.61 2.81
C SER A 214 13.18 -7.89 3.47
N LEU A 215 12.81 -8.35 4.68
CA LEU A 215 11.76 -7.70 5.47
C LEU A 215 12.03 -7.89 6.97
N SER A 216 11.90 -6.80 7.73
CA SER A 216 11.95 -6.82 9.18
C SER A 216 10.61 -6.36 9.76
N LEU A 217 10.06 -7.16 10.66
CA LEU A 217 8.76 -6.94 11.30
C LEU A 217 8.93 -7.05 12.84
N PRO A 218 9.51 -6.01 13.48
CA PRO A 218 9.89 -6.07 14.89
C PRO A 218 8.70 -6.04 15.86
N GLU A 219 7.54 -5.54 15.43
CA GLU A 219 6.34 -5.42 16.27
C GLU A 219 5.22 -6.38 15.85
N THR A 220 5.39 -7.16 14.79
CA THR A 220 4.31 -7.97 14.22
C THR A 220 3.99 -9.18 15.08
N THR A 221 2.74 -9.24 15.54
CA THR A 221 2.19 -10.33 16.35
C THR A 221 1.17 -11.20 15.62
N ARG A 222 0.73 -10.77 14.42
CA ARG A 222 -0.21 -11.56 13.59
C ARG A 222 0.21 -11.53 12.12
N LEU A 223 0.32 -12.73 11.53
CA LEU A 223 0.58 -12.93 10.11
C LEU A 223 -0.58 -13.70 9.48
N GLY A 224 -1.23 -13.10 8.52
CA GLY A 224 -2.30 -13.70 7.73
C GLY A 224 -1.81 -14.81 6.81
N TYR A 225 -2.72 -15.72 6.42
CA TYR A 225 -2.38 -16.80 5.49
C TYR A 225 -1.93 -16.23 4.14
N SER A 226 -1.03 -16.93 3.47
CA SER A 226 -0.46 -16.53 2.18
C SER A 226 0.21 -15.15 2.15
N ALA A 227 0.50 -14.53 3.32
CA ALA A 227 1.05 -13.17 3.40
C ALA A 227 2.29 -12.99 2.52
N PHE A 228 3.13 -14.01 2.43
CA PHE A 228 4.37 -14.03 1.63
C PHE A 228 4.34 -15.09 0.52
N GLN A 229 3.16 -15.51 0.07
CA GLN A 229 3.05 -16.49 -1.01
C GLN A 229 3.67 -15.91 -2.29
N HIS A 230 4.48 -16.69 -3.01
CA HIS A 230 5.19 -16.27 -4.23
C HIS A 230 6.14 -15.07 -4.07
N CYS A 231 6.63 -14.79 -2.85
CA CYS A 231 7.73 -13.87 -2.62
C CYS A 231 9.07 -14.58 -2.87
N ASP A 232 9.28 -15.08 -4.08
CA ASP A 232 10.38 -16.00 -4.41
C ASP A 232 11.78 -15.35 -4.34
N ALA A 233 11.83 -14.02 -4.28
CA ALA A 233 13.06 -13.24 -4.08
C ALA A 233 13.42 -13.01 -2.60
N LEU A 234 12.53 -13.38 -1.63
CA LEU A 234 12.75 -13.09 -0.22
C LEU A 234 13.82 -14.01 0.38
N ILE A 235 14.97 -13.45 0.74
CA ILE A 235 16.12 -14.19 1.27
C ILE A 235 16.39 -13.92 2.76
N GLU A 236 15.74 -12.90 3.35
CA GLU A 236 15.85 -12.57 4.78
C GLU A 236 14.50 -12.12 5.32
N LEU A 237 14.03 -12.78 6.38
CA LEU A 237 12.80 -12.42 7.09
C LEU A 237 13.08 -12.38 8.60
N ARG A 238 12.85 -11.23 9.25
CA ARG A 238 13.02 -11.04 10.69
C ARG A 238 11.66 -10.81 11.36
N LEU A 239 11.29 -11.70 12.28
CA LEU A 239 10.06 -11.66 13.07
C LEU A 239 10.46 -11.62 14.55
N THR A 240 10.79 -10.44 15.06
CA THR A 240 11.43 -10.26 16.36
C THR A 240 10.55 -9.54 17.39
N ALA A 241 9.22 -9.57 17.18
CA ALA A 241 8.25 -8.91 18.04
C ALA A 241 8.40 -9.32 19.51
N ALA A 242 8.20 -8.35 20.41
CA ALA A 242 8.17 -8.58 21.85
C ALA A 242 6.94 -9.39 22.31
N GLY A 243 5.92 -9.51 21.49
CA GLY A 243 4.72 -10.32 21.71
C GLY A 243 4.77 -11.72 21.09
N ASN A 244 3.85 -12.60 21.48
CA ASN A 244 3.68 -13.88 20.81
C ASN A 244 3.14 -13.68 19.39
N ILE A 245 3.62 -14.48 18.45
CA ILE A 245 3.23 -14.40 17.04
C ILE A 245 2.11 -15.42 16.75
N THR A 246 1.02 -14.96 16.15
CA THR A 246 -0.06 -15.80 15.65
C THR A 246 0.05 -15.93 14.13
N LEU A 247 0.18 -17.16 13.64
CA LEU A 247 0.13 -17.47 12.22
C LEU A 247 -1.29 -17.88 11.85
N GLU A 248 -1.92 -17.13 10.97
CA GLU A 248 -3.24 -17.49 10.45
C GLU A 248 -3.10 -18.54 9.35
N MET A 249 -3.97 -19.55 9.40
CA MET A 249 -3.97 -20.68 8.48
C MET A 249 -5.37 -20.82 7.88
N ASP A 250 -5.44 -21.06 6.59
CA ASP A 250 -6.71 -21.37 5.93
C ASP A 250 -6.51 -22.51 4.94
N SER A 251 -7.31 -23.58 5.10
CA SER A 251 -7.37 -24.72 4.17
C SER A 251 -5.98 -25.30 3.80
N GLY A 252 -5.01 -25.24 4.74
CA GLY A 252 -3.62 -25.67 4.52
C GLY A 252 -2.68 -24.58 4.02
N ALA A 253 -3.18 -23.39 3.68
CA ALA A 253 -2.33 -22.25 3.36
C ALA A 253 -1.74 -21.65 4.64
N THR A 254 -0.41 -21.49 4.69
CA THR A 254 0.33 -20.79 5.73
C THR A 254 0.69 -19.37 5.27
N PRO A 255 1.21 -18.49 6.13
CA PRO A 255 1.77 -17.22 5.68
C PRO A 255 2.89 -17.35 4.64
N PHE A 256 3.53 -18.49 4.56
CA PHE A 256 4.78 -18.73 3.84
C PHE A 256 4.59 -19.66 2.64
N SER A 257 5.49 -19.52 1.66
CA SER A 257 5.58 -20.43 0.50
C SER A 257 6.82 -21.32 0.60
N PRO A 258 6.75 -22.59 0.17
CA PRO A 258 7.92 -23.47 0.18
C PRO A 258 9.08 -22.98 -0.68
N ASN A 259 8.81 -22.18 -1.70
CA ASN A 259 9.82 -21.71 -2.63
C ASN A 259 10.80 -20.76 -1.95
N PHE A 260 10.30 -19.69 -1.30
CA PHE A 260 11.22 -18.77 -0.65
C PHE A 260 11.80 -19.33 0.65
N ALA A 261 11.07 -20.17 1.39
CA ALA A 261 11.58 -20.76 2.63
C ALA A 261 12.92 -21.48 2.41
N LYS A 262 13.10 -22.15 1.28
CA LYS A 262 14.35 -22.86 0.94
C LYS A 262 15.57 -21.94 0.75
N VAL A 263 15.35 -20.67 0.49
CA VAL A 263 16.40 -19.67 0.24
C VAL A 263 16.45 -18.57 1.30
N CYS A 264 15.45 -18.51 2.18
CA CYS A 264 15.29 -17.46 3.17
C CYS A 264 15.93 -17.82 4.52
N ASP A 265 16.68 -16.88 5.07
CA ASP A 265 17.18 -16.91 6.44
C ASP A 265 16.11 -16.27 7.35
N LEU A 266 15.53 -17.07 8.27
CA LEU A 266 14.51 -16.65 9.22
C LEU A 266 15.12 -16.29 10.57
N THR A 267 14.84 -15.10 11.09
CA THR A 267 15.23 -14.69 12.45
C THR A 267 14.00 -14.50 13.33
N LEU A 268 13.99 -15.11 14.50
CA LEU A 268 12.90 -15.15 15.47
C LEU A 268 13.38 -14.64 16.83
N ASN A 269 12.44 -14.13 17.66
CA ASN A 269 12.71 -13.85 19.07
C ASN A 269 12.68 -15.16 19.88
N ALA A 270 13.79 -15.48 20.55
CA ALA A 270 13.98 -16.74 21.28
C ALA A 270 13.03 -16.89 22.48
N ASP A 271 12.65 -15.78 23.11
CA ASP A 271 11.82 -15.78 24.33
C ASP A 271 10.31 -15.83 24.06
N LYS A 272 9.90 -15.88 22.78
CA LYS A 272 8.49 -15.77 22.42
C LYS A 272 7.90 -17.08 21.91
N HIS A 273 6.58 -17.11 21.95
CA HIS A 273 5.80 -18.25 21.52
C HIS A 273 5.04 -17.88 20.25
N TYR A 274 4.77 -18.86 19.42
CA TYR A 274 3.86 -18.70 18.29
C TYR A 274 2.68 -19.67 18.39
N SER A 275 1.57 -19.30 17.75
CA SER A 275 0.39 -20.15 17.64
C SER A 275 -0.09 -20.20 16.19
N THR A 276 -0.72 -21.29 15.81
CA THR A 276 -1.41 -21.43 14.52
C THR A 276 -2.91 -21.46 14.77
N GLY A 277 -3.64 -20.47 14.24
CA GLY A 277 -5.09 -20.37 14.44
C GLY A 277 -5.46 -20.35 15.93
N THR A 278 -6.27 -21.34 16.37
CA THR A 278 -6.73 -21.49 17.75
C THR A 278 -5.82 -22.33 18.64
N ALA A 279 -4.71 -22.83 18.12
CA ALA A 279 -3.79 -23.67 18.88
C ALA A 279 -3.10 -22.87 20.00
N ALA A 280 -2.79 -23.55 21.11
CA ALA A 280 -2.05 -22.93 22.22
C ALA A 280 -0.66 -22.50 21.71
N PRO A 281 -0.16 -21.33 22.16
CA PRO A 281 1.18 -20.86 21.81
C PRO A 281 2.26 -21.87 22.24
N LYS A 282 3.26 -22.07 21.40
CA LYS A 282 4.40 -22.95 21.65
C LYS A 282 5.68 -22.13 21.61
N ALA A 283 6.69 -22.58 22.38
CA ALA A 283 8.01 -21.95 22.35
C ALA A 283 8.59 -21.96 20.93
N ALA A 284 9.31 -20.92 20.57
CA ALA A 284 9.97 -20.85 19.28
C ALA A 284 11.05 -21.96 19.16
N SER A 285 10.89 -22.83 18.16
CA SER A 285 11.87 -23.85 17.81
C SER A 285 11.82 -24.08 16.31
N ALA A 286 12.95 -24.52 15.73
CA ALA A 286 13.04 -24.78 14.29
C ALA A 286 11.94 -25.73 13.79
N ASP A 287 11.66 -26.81 14.54
CA ASP A 287 10.66 -27.82 14.15
C ASP A 287 9.25 -27.25 14.06
N GLN A 288 8.95 -26.21 14.84
CA GLN A 288 7.62 -25.61 14.89
C GLN A 288 7.37 -24.66 13.71
N TRP A 289 8.42 -24.15 13.10
CA TRP A 289 8.35 -23.28 11.92
C TRP A 289 8.42 -24.06 10.60
N ALA A 290 8.63 -25.38 10.66
CA ALA A 290 8.46 -26.30 9.56
C ALA A 290 6.95 -26.60 9.36
N THR A 291 6.15 -25.57 9.11
CA THR A 291 4.71 -25.72 8.87
C THR A 291 4.43 -26.30 7.49
N ASN A 292 3.29 -27.00 7.33
CA ASN A 292 2.91 -27.54 6.03
C ASN A 292 2.21 -26.47 5.18
N TYR A 293 2.54 -26.47 3.89
CA TYR A 293 1.86 -25.69 2.88
C TYR A 293 1.23 -26.67 1.87
N TYR A 294 -0.11 -26.79 1.88
CA TYR A 294 -0.85 -27.77 1.05
C TYR A 294 -0.27 -29.20 1.11
N GLY A 295 0.22 -29.61 2.29
CA GLY A 295 0.80 -30.95 2.50
C GLY A 295 2.32 -31.04 2.36
N ASP A 296 2.98 -30.02 1.85
CA ASP A 296 4.45 -29.96 1.76
C ASP A 296 5.05 -29.26 2.99
N PRO A 297 6.07 -29.84 3.64
CA PRO A 297 6.74 -29.19 4.75
C PRO A 297 7.56 -27.99 4.29
N LEU A 298 7.50 -26.90 5.05
CA LEU A 298 8.41 -25.77 4.86
C LEU A 298 9.81 -26.13 5.35
N THR A 299 10.79 -25.98 4.49
CA THR A 299 12.21 -26.17 4.83
C THR A 299 12.93 -24.84 4.68
N TRP A 300 13.22 -24.19 5.80
CA TRP A 300 13.96 -22.93 5.80
C TRP A 300 15.45 -23.16 5.52
N LYS A 301 16.10 -22.24 4.83
CA LYS A 301 17.55 -22.26 4.59
C LYS A 301 18.29 -22.19 5.92
N SER A 302 17.89 -21.27 6.81
CA SER A 302 18.33 -21.24 8.20
C SER A 302 17.24 -20.65 9.10
N ILE A 303 17.27 -20.99 10.39
CA ILE A 303 16.47 -20.35 11.43
C ILE A 303 17.41 -19.94 12.55
N ALA A 304 17.46 -18.63 12.84
CA ALA A 304 18.18 -18.05 13.95
C ALA A 304 17.21 -17.55 15.03
N PHE A 305 17.67 -17.56 16.26
CA PHE A 305 16.93 -17.04 17.43
C PHE A 305 17.79 -15.97 18.10
N GLU A 306 17.21 -14.78 18.33
CA GLU A 306 17.86 -13.65 19.01
C GLU A 306 17.05 -13.14 20.21
#